data_5f879a62828add8575204fca1951903d
#
_entry.id   5f879a62828add8575204fca1951903d
#
_cell.length_a   1.000
_cell.length_b   1.000
_cell.length_c   1.000
_cell.angle_alpha   90.00
_cell.angle_beta   90.00
_cell.angle_gamma   90.00
#
_symmetry.space_group_name_H-M   'P 1'
#
loop_
_entity.id
_entity.type
_entity.pdbx_description
1 polymer ?
#
loop_
_entity_poly.entity_id
_entity_poly.type
_entity_poly.pdbx_seq_one_letter_code
_entity_poly.pdbx_strand_id
1 'polypeptide(L)'
;WQTIKGMSYWRNGPVLNNALSGVDMALWDIKGKMAGMPLYDLLGGKCRTGVPCYTHAEGTTIEDCVQKVGALKERGYRCIRAQVGGYGGKDMPYQPPEGSFEGCYYDPKAYMAKTIQLFERLRETYGWELELCHDVHERLRPSDAVIFAKDMEKFRLFFLEDCLSPEQSGWFKQIRQHCTTPLAMGELFNNPNEWLNL
;
A
#
# COMPACT_ATOMS: atom_id res chain seq x y z
N TRP A 1 -26.78 8.50 -4.23
CA TRP A 1 -25.99 7.31 -3.83
C TRP A 1 -26.87 6.07 -3.68
N GLN A 2 -27.84 6.07 -2.79
CA GLN A 2 -28.74 4.93 -2.53
C GLN A 2 -29.47 4.44 -3.78
N THR A 3 -29.94 5.35 -4.63
CA THR A 3 -30.63 5.00 -5.86
C THR A 3 -29.74 4.21 -6.82
N ILE A 4 -28.52 4.67 -7.07
CA ILE A 4 -27.57 3.97 -7.96
C ILE A 4 -27.22 2.60 -7.40
N LYS A 5 -26.92 2.52 -6.09
CA LYS A 5 -26.62 1.25 -5.43
C LYS A 5 -27.78 0.25 -5.50
N GLY A 6 -29.00 0.73 -5.34
CA GLY A 6 -30.22 -0.10 -5.36
C GLY A 6 -30.65 -0.56 -6.75
N MET A 7 -30.20 0.09 -7.82
CA MET A 7 -30.61 -0.23 -9.20
C MET A 7 -29.96 -1.52 -9.76
N SER A 8 -28.87 -1.98 -9.18
CA SER A 8 -28.20 -3.20 -9.62
C SER A 8 -28.44 -4.36 -8.65
N TYR A 9 -28.80 -5.50 -9.20
CA TYR A 9 -28.93 -6.73 -8.40
C TYR A 9 -27.55 -7.18 -7.87
N TRP A 10 -26.52 -7.15 -8.72
CA TRP A 10 -25.14 -7.46 -8.40
C TRP A 10 -24.41 -6.20 -7.91
N ARG A 11 -24.61 -5.84 -6.64
CA ARG A 11 -24.13 -4.58 -6.07
C ARG A 11 -22.96 -4.73 -5.08
N ASN A 12 -22.37 -5.90 -4.99
CA ASN A 12 -21.14 -6.13 -4.23
C ASN A 12 -19.91 -6.06 -5.13
N GLY A 13 -18.76 -5.76 -4.51
CA GLY A 13 -17.48 -5.78 -5.17
C GLY A 13 -17.09 -4.45 -5.80
N PRO A 14 -15.89 -4.37 -6.37
CA PRO A 14 -15.25 -3.11 -6.75
C PRO A 14 -15.90 -2.44 -7.97
N VAL A 15 -16.43 -3.20 -8.93
CA VAL A 15 -16.88 -2.62 -10.21
C VAL A 15 -17.97 -1.58 -10.01
N LEU A 16 -19.09 -1.95 -9.40
CA LEU A 16 -20.20 -1.02 -9.17
C LEU A 16 -19.86 0.00 -8.08
N ASN A 17 -19.21 -0.42 -6.99
CA ASN A 17 -18.89 0.47 -5.88
C ASN A 17 -17.90 1.56 -6.28
N ASN A 18 -16.89 1.25 -7.10
CA ASN A 18 -15.96 2.25 -7.61
C ASN A 18 -16.63 3.19 -8.64
N ALA A 19 -17.47 2.66 -9.50
CA ALA A 19 -18.27 3.50 -10.42
C ALA A 19 -19.20 4.46 -9.64
N LEU A 20 -19.87 3.95 -8.61
CA LEU A 20 -20.70 4.75 -7.71
C LEU A 20 -19.87 5.82 -6.99
N SER A 21 -18.69 5.47 -6.48
CA SER A 21 -17.77 6.41 -5.82
C SER A 21 -17.36 7.53 -6.77
N GLY A 22 -17.02 7.23 -8.01
CA GLY A 22 -16.66 8.24 -9.01
C GLY A 22 -17.78 9.26 -9.27
N VAL A 23 -19.01 8.77 -9.38
CA VAL A 23 -20.20 9.65 -9.54
C VAL A 23 -20.44 10.47 -8.27
N ASP A 24 -20.32 9.87 -7.10
CA ASP A 24 -20.53 10.56 -5.82
C ASP A 24 -19.49 11.67 -5.61
N MET A 25 -18.22 11.40 -5.88
CA MET A 25 -17.16 12.42 -5.83
C MET A 25 -17.43 13.59 -6.79
N ALA A 26 -17.90 13.32 -8.01
CA ALA A 26 -18.25 14.35 -8.98
C ALA A 26 -19.42 15.23 -8.48
N LEU A 27 -20.44 14.64 -7.87
CA LEU A 27 -21.56 15.36 -7.28
C LEU A 27 -21.14 16.24 -6.11
N TRP A 28 -20.24 15.77 -5.26
CA TRP A 28 -19.68 16.57 -4.17
C TRP A 28 -18.84 17.74 -4.69
N ASP A 29 -18.03 17.52 -5.73
CA ASP A 29 -17.24 18.58 -6.38
C ASP A 29 -18.17 19.67 -6.97
N ILE A 30 -19.22 19.28 -7.68
CA ILE A 30 -20.23 20.20 -8.19
C ILE A 30 -20.87 20.99 -7.06
N LYS A 31 -21.24 20.33 -5.96
CA LYS A 31 -21.84 20.99 -4.79
C LYS A 31 -20.88 22.00 -4.15
N GLY A 32 -19.61 21.68 -4.03
CA GLY A 32 -18.58 22.60 -3.55
C GLY A 32 -18.45 23.83 -4.45
N LYS A 33 -18.39 23.63 -5.76
CA LYS A 33 -18.34 24.71 -6.76
C LYS A 33 -19.57 25.59 -6.72
N MET A 34 -20.75 25.01 -6.62
CA MET A 34 -22.01 25.77 -6.48
C MET A 34 -22.08 26.61 -5.20
N ALA A 35 -21.50 26.07 -4.10
CA ALA A 35 -21.45 26.78 -2.82
C ALA A 35 -20.32 27.82 -2.73
N GLY A 36 -19.39 27.83 -3.70
CA GLY A 36 -18.15 28.64 -3.63
C GLY A 36 -17.24 28.24 -2.49
N MET A 37 -17.28 26.97 -2.06
CA MET A 37 -16.55 26.45 -0.91
C MET A 37 -15.69 25.26 -1.30
N PRO A 38 -14.49 25.11 -0.73
CA PRO A 38 -13.74 23.88 -0.89
C PRO A 38 -14.45 22.71 -0.21
N LEU A 39 -14.29 21.51 -0.75
CA LEU A 39 -15.01 20.33 -0.28
C LEU A 39 -14.82 20.04 1.20
N TYR A 40 -13.61 20.26 1.73
CA TYR A 40 -13.34 20.02 3.15
C TYR A 40 -14.18 20.88 4.08
N ASP A 41 -14.59 22.08 3.66
CA ASP A 41 -15.49 22.92 4.46
C ASP A 41 -16.93 22.35 4.48
N LEU A 42 -17.37 21.72 3.38
CA LEU A 42 -18.64 21.00 3.34
C LEU A 42 -18.64 19.72 4.18
N LEU A 43 -17.47 19.14 4.44
CA LEU A 43 -17.28 17.91 5.20
C LEU A 43 -16.91 18.12 6.67
N GLY A 44 -17.00 19.34 7.18
CA GLY A 44 -16.78 19.62 8.60
C GLY A 44 -15.68 20.63 8.90
N GLY A 45 -15.00 21.15 7.87
CA GLY A 45 -14.01 22.21 8.00
C GLY A 45 -12.56 21.77 7.96
N LYS A 46 -11.68 22.75 7.91
CA LYS A 46 -10.25 22.57 7.76
C LYS A 46 -9.60 22.16 9.08
N CYS A 47 -8.99 21.00 9.13
CA CYS A 47 -8.30 20.48 10.31
C CYS A 47 -6.81 20.85 10.37
N ARG A 48 -6.18 21.16 9.23
CA ARG A 48 -4.73 21.47 9.11
C ARG A 48 -4.45 22.28 7.87
N THR A 49 -3.26 22.92 7.84
CA THR A 49 -2.85 23.75 6.70
C THR A 49 -2.06 22.97 5.65
N GLY A 50 -1.53 21.80 6.00
CA GLY A 50 -0.78 20.95 5.10
C GLY A 50 -0.85 19.49 5.53
N VAL A 51 -0.58 18.60 4.59
CA VAL A 51 -0.52 17.15 4.80
C VAL A 51 0.88 16.68 4.44
N PRO A 52 1.63 16.03 5.36
CA PRO A 52 2.87 15.37 5.01
C PRO A 52 2.63 14.31 3.94
N CYS A 53 3.49 14.27 2.94
CA CYS A 53 3.41 13.32 1.85
C CYS A 53 4.61 12.38 1.86
N TYR A 54 4.39 11.15 1.45
CA TYR A 54 5.46 10.25 1.05
C TYR A 54 5.51 10.12 -0.48
N THR A 55 6.62 9.60 -0.98
CA THR A 55 6.81 9.33 -2.41
C THR A 55 7.47 7.98 -2.62
N HIS A 56 7.53 7.52 -3.86
CA HIS A 56 7.93 6.17 -4.22
C HIS A 56 9.33 6.16 -4.80
N ALA A 57 10.17 5.24 -4.32
CA ALA A 57 11.44 4.85 -4.87
C ALA A 57 11.36 3.40 -5.36
N GLU A 58 11.12 3.21 -6.65
CA GLU A 58 11.07 1.89 -7.27
C GLU A 58 12.36 1.62 -8.03
N GLY A 59 13.09 0.59 -7.62
CA GLY A 59 14.33 0.17 -8.24
C GLY A 59 14.19 -1.12 -9.04
N THR A 60 15.00 -1.27 -10.08
CA THR A 60 15.17 -2.56 -10.77
C THR A 60 16.11 -3.48 -9.98
N THR A 61 17.03 -2.88 -9.22
CA THR A 61 17.93 -3.54 -8.29
C THR A 61 17.88 -2.86 -6.92
N ILE A 62 18.46 -3.50 -5.91
CA ILE A 62 18.61 -2.90 -4.56
C ILE A 62 19.38 -1.58 -4.67
N GLU A 63 20.51 -1.56 -5.35
CA GLU A 63 21.35 -0.37 -5.48
C GLU A 63 20.66 0.76 -6.26
N ASP A 64 19.90 0.44 -7.31
CA ASP A 64 19.08 1.43 -8.03
C ASP A 64 18.02 2.06 -7.10
N CYS A 65 17.35 1.24 -6.28
CA CYS A 65 16.40 1.73 -5.29
C CYS A 65 17.07 2.64 -4.24
N VAL A 66 18.23 2.22 -3.72
CA VAL A 66 19.01 3.00 -2.76
C VAL A 66 19.39 4.38 -3.33
N GLN A 67 19.86 4.43 -4.58
CA GLN A 67 20.18 5.70 -5.25
C GLN A 67 18.95 6.60 -5.42
N LYS A 68 17.81 6.02 -5.81
CA LYS A 68 16.55 6.78 -5.93
C LYS A 68 16.06 7.33 -4.59
N VAL A 69 16.19 6.55 -3.51
CA VAL A 69 15.89 7.04 -2.15
C VAL A 69 16.79 8.23 -1.80
N GLY A 70 18.08 8.17 -2.13
CA GLY A 70 19.00 9.31 -1.93
C GLY A 70 18.58 10.57 -2.68
N ALA A 71 18.26 10.44 -3.96
CA ALA A 71 17.78 11.55 -4.79
C ALA A 71 16.48 12.17 -4.25
N LEU A 72 15.56 11.36 -3.71
CA LEU A 72 14.33 11.85 -3.09
C LEU A 72 14.60 12.54 -1.74
N LYS A 73 15.54 12.02 -0.94
CA LYS A 73 16.01 12.66 0.29
C LYS A 73 16.57 14.06 0.00
N GLU A 74 17.41 14.20 -1.02
CA GLU A 74 17.97 15.49 -1.46
C GLU A 74 16.89 16.48 -1.91
N ARG A 75 15.79 15.98 -2.50
CA ARG A 75 14.60 16.79 -2.83
C ARG A 75 13.76 17.18 -1.63
N GLY A 76 14.12 16.74 -0.42
CA GLY A 76 13.47 17.13 0.83
C GLY A 76 12.39 16.15 1.33
N TYR A 77 12.17 15.01 0.65
CA TYR A 77 11.25 14.00 1.17
C TYR A 77 11.82 13.33 2.42
N ARG A 78 10.99 13.20 3.43
CA ARG A 78 11.32 12.55 4.71
C ARG A 78 10.69 11.18 4.85
N CYS A 79 9.60 10.94 4.16
CA CYS A 79 8.92 9.65 4.13
C CYS A 79 8.98 9.09 2.71
N ILE A 80 9.50 7.86 2.55
CA ILE A 80 9.76 7.26 1.23
C ILE A 80 9.35 5.79 1.25
N ARG A 81 8.50 5.41 0.30
CA ARG A 81 8.16 4.01 0.02
C ARG A 81 9.23 3.41 -0.87
N ALA A 82 9.95 2.41 -0.36
CA ALA A 82 11.03 1.75 -1.09
C ALA A 82 10.60 0.36 -1.57
N GLN A 83 10.90 0.06 -2.83
CA GLN A 83 10.51 -1.19 -3.47
C GLN A 83 11.49 -1.60 -4.57
N VAL A 84 11.72 -2.90 -4.75
CA VAL A 84 12.50 -3.47 -5.86
C VAL A 84 11.67 -4.48 -6.62
N GLY A 85 11.65 -4.30 -7.94
CA GLY A 85 10.85 -5.12 -8.87
C GLY A 85 9.39 -4.67 -8.92
N GLY A 86 8.74 -4.99 -10.05
CA GLY A 86 7.32 -4.71 -10.26
C GLY A 86 6.40 -5.51 -9.34
N TYR A 87 5.12 -5.23 -9.41
CA TYR A 87 4.06 -5.84 -8.60
C TYR A 87 3.70 -7.29 -8.97
N GLY A 88 4.66 -8.07 -9.40
CA GLY A 88 4.47 -9.40 -9.94
C GLY A 88 4.27 -9.35 -11.45
N GLY A 89 4.93 -10.22 -12.19
CA GLY A 89 4.84 -10.29 -13.63
C GLY A 89 6.19 -10.28 -14.30
N LYS A 90 6.21 -9.85 -15.55
CA LYS A 90 7.34 -10.01 -16.49
C LYS A 90 8.69 -9.50 -15.98
N ASP A 91 8.68 -8.45 -15.17
CA ASP A 91 9.90 -7.79 -14.69
C ASP A 91 10.31 -8.23 -13.27
N MET A 92 9.69 -9.28 -12.73
CA MET A 92 10.10 -9.85 -11.47
C MET A 92 11.47 -10.51 -11.58
N PRO A 93 12.36 -10.29 -10.60
CA PRO A 93 13.72 -10.82 -10.64
C PRO A 93 13.82 -12.32 -10.37
N TYR A 94 12.69 -13.01 -10.35
CA TYR A 94 12.61 -14.43 -10.06
C TYR A 94 12.63 -15.21 -11.39
N GLN A 95 13.58 -16.12 -11.48
CA GLN A 95 13.57 -17.10 -12.56
C GLN A 95 12.63 -18.24 -12.17
N PRO A 96 11.71 -18.64 -13.05
CA PRO A 96 10.88 -19.79 -12.79
C PRO A 96 11.73 -21.04 -12.68
N PRO A 97 11.36 -22.03 -11.82
CA PRO A 97 12.04 -23.30 -11.79
C PRO A 97 12.10 -23.98 -13.15
N GLU A 98 13.13 -24.76 -13.40
CA GLU A 98 13.24 -25.56 -14.62
C GLU A 98 11.98 -26.45 -14.80
N GLY A 99 11.44 -26.46 -16.01
CA GLY A 99 10.22 -27.19 -16.34
C GLY A 99 8.90 -26.49 -15.95
N SER A 100 8.95 -25.25 -15.45
CA SER A 100 7.74 -24.45 -15.21
C SER A 100 7.05 -24.10 -16.54
N PHE A 101 5.71 -23.95 -16.48
CA PHE A 101 4.94 -23.42 -17.60
C PHE A 101 5.33 -21.97 -17.88
N GLU A 102 5.18 -21.53 -19.16
CA GLU A 102 5.29 -20.12 -19.50
C GLU A 102 4.27 -19.28 -18.72
N GLY A 103 4.69 -18.12 -18.27
CA GLY A 103 3.82 -17.16 -17.59
C GLY A 103 4.54 -16.41 -16.47
N CYS A 104 3.75 -15.72 -15.67
CA CYS A 104 4.24 -15.05 -14.49
C CYS A 104 4.54 -16.07 -13.39
N TYR A 105 5.72 -15.94 -12.83
CA TYR A 105 6.13 -16.73 -11.67
C TYR A 105 6.29 -15.82 -10.47
N TYR A 106 5.77 -16.25 -9.32
CA TYR A 106 5.89 -15.53 -8.07
C TYR A 106 6.36 -16.46 -6.95
N ASP A 107 7.46 -16.08 -6.31
CA ASP A 107 8.02 -16.75 -5.15
C ASP A 107 7.96 -15.81 -3.93
N PRO A 108 7.01 -16.02 -3.01
CA PRO A 108 6.86 -15.17 -1.83
C PRO A 108 8.08 -15.22 -0.91
N LYS A 109 8.79 -16.35 -0.82
CA LYS A 109 9.99 -16.45 0.00
C LYS A 109 11.15 -15.64 -0.56
N ALA A 110 11.38 -15.72 -1.86
CA ALA A 110 12.38 -14.92 -2.54
C ALA A 110 12.05 -13.42 -2.44
N TYR A 111 10.77 -13.05 -2.59
CA TYR A 111 10.29 -11.68 -2.41
C TYR A 111 10.60 -11.15 -1.00
N MET A 112 10.21 -11.89 0.05
CA MET A 112 10.46 -11.48 1.44
C MET A 112 11.97 -11.32 1.70
N ALA A 113 12.78 -12.29 1.30
CA ALA A 113 14.23 -12.24 1.49
C ALA A 113 14.86 -11.03 0.79
N LYS A 114 14.45 -10.73 -0.44
CA LYS A 114 14.96 -9.58 -1.20
C LYS A 114 14.53 -8.26 -0.59
N THR A 115 13.31 -8.17 -0.09
CA THR A 115 12.83 -6.96 0.59
C THR A 115 13.61 -6.70 1.89
N ILE A 116 13.88 -7.73 2.67
CA ILE A 116 14.72 -7.62 3.86
C ILE A 116 16.12 -7.08 3.51
N GLN A 117 16.77 -7.63 2.48
CA GLN A 117 18.08 -7.14 1.99
C GLN A 117 18.02 -5.67 1.55
N LEU A 118 16.94 -5.25 0.87
CA LEU A 118 16.72 -3.85 0.51
C LEU A 118 16.72 -2.95 1.73
N PHE A 119 15.94 -3.30 2.76
CA PHE A 119 15.83 -2.46 3.96
C PHE A 119 17.10 -2.50 4.84
N GLU A 120 17.82 -3.60 4.87
CA GLU A 120 19.17 -3.66 5.44
C GLU A 120 20.08 -2.63 4.76
N ARG A 121 20.16 -2.67 3.44
CA ARG A 121 20.99 -1.76 2.66
C ARG A 121 20.57 -0.29 2.81
N LEU A 122 19.28 -0.01 2.86
CA LEU A 122 18.76 1.34 3.09
C LEU A 122 19.12 1.88 4.47
N ARG A 123 19.01 1.05 5.53
CA ARG A 123 19.36 1.45 6.89
C ARG A 123 20.88 1.59 7.08
N GLU A 124 21.68 0.76 6.44
CA GLU A 124 23.15 0.93 6.38
C GLU A 124 23.55 2.26 5.72
N THR A 125 22.86 2.65 4.65
CA THR A 125 23.20 3.84 3.85
C THR A 125 22.69 5.13 4.48
N TYR A 126 21.44 5.16 4.95
CA TYR A 126 20.76 6.39 5.38
C TYR A 126 20.43 6.42 6.87
N GLY A 127 20.75 5.37 7.62
CA GLY A 127 20.46 5.29 9.04
C GLY A 127 18.96 5.41 9.34
N TRP A 128 18.63 6.22 10.33
CA TRP A 128 17.27 6.38 10.87
C TRP A 128 16.64 7.75 10.58
N GLU A 129 17.24 8.55 9.72
CA GLU A 129 16.75 9.88 9.39
C GLU A 129 15.47 9.87 8.56
N LEU A 130 15.28 8.79 7.79
CA LEU A 130 14.14 8.65 6.89
C LEU A 130 13.07 7.74 7.50
N GLU A 131 11.85 8.18 7.38
CA GLU A 131 10.68 7.32 7.56
C GLU A 131 10.51 6.48 6.30
N LEU A 132 10.79 5.19 6.41
CA LEU A 132 10.67 4.26 5.29
C LEU A 132 9.38 3.47 5.42
N CYS A 133 8.68 3.29 4.32
CA CYS A 133 7.55 2.39 4.22
C CYS A 133 7.70 1.42 3.05
N HIS A 134 6.96 0.34 3.10
CA HIS A 134 6.94 -0.69 2.07
C HIS A 134 5.53 -1.16 1.83
N ASP A 135 5.20 -1.38 0.58
CA ASP A 135 3.91 -1.85 0.13
C ASP A 135 4.04 -3.28 -0.40
N VAL A 136 3.33 -4.19 0.25
CA VAL A 136 3.39 -5.62 -0.08
C VAL A 136 2.49 -5.95 -1.27
N HIS A 137 1.48 -5.13 -1.54
CA HIS A 137 0.51 -5.36 -2.61
C HIS A 137 -0.12 -6.75 -2.56
N GLU A 138 -0.58 -7.14 -1.37
CA GLU A 138 -1.35 -8.37 -1.13
C GLU A 138 -0.66 -9.68 -1.54
N ARG A 139 0.65 -9.67 -1.75
CA ARG A 139 1.41 -10.80 -2.32
C ARG A 139 1.58 -11.97 -1.39
N LEU A 140 1.30 -11.81 -0.10
CA LEU A 140 1.61 -12.82 0.90
C LEU A 140 0.36 -13.61 1.29
N ARG A 141 0.58 -14.86 1.66
CA ARG A 141 -0.40 -15.65 2.39
C ARG A 141 -0.43 -15.19 3.85
N PRO A 142 -1.52 -15.41 4.58
CA PRO A 142 -1.64 -14.94 5.97
C PRO A 142 -0.46 -15.34 6.88
N SER A 143 0.00 -16.60 6.81
CA SER A 143 1.15 -17.07 7.58
C SER A 143 2.44 -16.33 7.23
N ASP A 144 2.68 -16.10 5.93
CA ASP A 144 3.88 -15.42 5.44
C ASP A 144 3.85 -13.94 5.82
N ALA A 145 2.67 -13.31 5.80
CA ALA A 145 2.48 -11.92 6.22
C ALA A 145 2.82 -11.71 7.71
N VAL A 146 2.43 -12.65 8.59
CA VAL A 146 2.79 -12.60 10.02
C VAL A 146 4.31 -12.67 10.19
N ILE A 147 4.96 -13.62 9.52
CA ILE A 147 6.42 -13.78 9.59
C ILE A 147 7.11 -12.52 9.04
N PHE A 148 6.71 -12.07 7.87
CA PHE A 148 7.31 -10.93 7.21
C PHE A 148 7.18 -9.64 8.02
N ALA A 149 6.00 -9.33 8.54
CA ALA A 149 5.80 -8.16 9.38
C ALA A 149 6.69 -8.19 10.64
N LYS A 150 6.92 -9.38 11.21
CA LYS A 150 7.83 -9.57 12.33
C LYS A 150 9.28 -9.36 11.93
N ASP A 151 9.70 -9.90 10.79
CA ASP A 151 11.08 -9.74 10.30
C ASP A 151 11.41 -8.29 9.92
N MET A 152 10.40 -7.54 9.45
CA MET A 152 10.53 -6.12 9.12
C MET A 152 10.60 -5.19 10.34
N GLU A 153 10.22 -5.66 11.52
CA GLU A 153 10.17 -4.88 12.77
C GLU A 153 11.53 -4.22 13.12
N LYS A 154 12.64 -4.93 12.86
CA LYS A 154 14.00 -4.43 13.08
C LYS A 154 14.34 -3.17 12.28
N PHE A 155 13.62 -2.90 11.19
CA PHE A 155 13.83 -1.72 10.36
C PHE A 155 13.02 -0.51 10.79
N ARG A 156 12.12 -0.63 11.78
CA ARG A 156 11.28 0.46 12.30
C ARG A 156 10.63 1.24 11.17
N LEU A 157 9.78 0.55 10.40
CA LEU A 157 9.07 1.17 9.31
C LEU A 157 8.04 2.18 9.80
N PHE A 158 7.80 3.21 9.02
CA PHE A 158 6.68 4.12 9.21
C PHE A 158 5.36 3.35 9.10
N PHE A 159 5.24 2.49 8.10
CA PHE A 159 4.22 1.45 8.02
C PHE A 159 4.61 0.37 6.99
N LEU A 160 3.97 -0.77 7.12
CA LEU A 160 3.94 -1.86 6.14
C LEU A 160 2.53 -1.91 5.56
N GLU A 161 2.41 -1.67 4.25
CA GLU A 161 1.15 -1.49 3.54
C GLU A 161 0.70 -2.78 2.87
N ASP A 162 -0.62 -3.01 2.85
CA ASP A 162 -1.32 -4.05 2.11
C ASP A 162 -0.66 -5.44 2.18
N CYS A 163 -0.37 -5.90 3.42
CA CYS A 163 0.19 -7.24 3.61
C CYS A 163 -0.69 -8.35 3.06
N LEU A 164 -2.01 -8.13 3.10
CA LEU A 164 -3.05 -9.08 2.72
C LEU A 164 -4.19 -8.38 2.00
N SER A 165 -4.95 -9.11 1.22
CA SER A 165 -6.13 -8.62 0.52
C SER A 165 -7.29 -8.27 1.47
N PRO A 166 -8.26 -7.43 1.05
CA PRO A 166 -9.46 -7.11 1.82
C PRO A 166 -10.25 -8.34 2.27
N GLU A 167 -10.27 -9.39 1.45
CA GLU A 167 -10.95 -10.67 1.79
C GLU A 167 -10.32 -11.37 2.99
N GLN A 168 -9.07 -11.02 3.31
CA GLN A 168 -8.30 -11.59 4.41
C GLN A 168 -8.15 -10.64 5.59
N SER A 169 -8.96 -9.59 5.67
CA SER A 169 -8.89 -8.52 6.69
C SER A 169 -8.85 -9.06 8.13
N GLY A 170 -9.55 -10.15 8.40
CA GLY A 170 -9.53 -10.78 9.74
C GLY A 170 -8.16 -11.24 10.22
N TRP A 171 -7.21 -11.48 9.33
CA TRP A 171 -5.85 -11.89 9.67
C TRP A 171 -4.96 -10.74 10.14
N PHE A 172 -5.34 -9.48 9.91
CA PHE A 172 -4.57 -8.33 10.41
C PHE A 172 -4.45 -8.33 11.95
N LYS A 173 -5.45 -8.86 12.66
CA LYS A 173 -5.37 -9.06 14.12
C LYS A 173 -4.22 -10.00 14.50
N GLN A 174 -4.00 -11.06 13.73
CA GLN A 174 -2.90 -12.00 13.96
C GLN A 174 -1.55 -11.32 13.70
N ILE A 175 -1.42 -10.54 12.62
CA ILE A 175 -0.19 -9.79 12.36
C ILE A 175 0.10 -8.85 13.54
N ARG A 176 -0.88 -8.05 13.97
CA ARG A 176 -0.72 -7.11 15.09
C ARG A 176 -0.40 -7.75 16.44
N GLN A 177 -0.83 -8.98 16.66
CA GLN A 177 -0.49 -9.71 17.89
C GLN A 177 0.96 -10.17 17.93
N HIS A 178 1.62 -10.27 16.79
CA HIS A 178 2.97 -10.83 16.68
C HIS A 178 4.06 -9.81 16.35
N CYS A 179 3.69 -8.58 16.00
CA CYS A 179 4.66 -7.52 15.71
C CYS A 179 4.15 -6.14 16.10
N THR A 180 5.12 -5.20 16.25
CA THR A 180 4.85 -3.78 16.51
C THR A 180 4.96 -2.92 15.26
N THR A 181 5.27 -3.50 14.10
CA THR A 181 5.32 -2.76 12.83
C THR A 181 3.97 -2.13 12.55
N PRO A 182 3.88 -0.80 12.38
CA PRO A 182 2.63 -0.16 11.98
C PRO A 182 2.14 -0.72 10.64
N LEU A 183 0.84 -0.96 10.56
CA LEU A 183 0.21 -1.51 9.36
C LEU A 183 -0.65 -0.44 8.70
N ALA A 184 -0.64 -0.39 7.38
CA ALA A 184 -1.55 0.39 6.57
C ALA A 184 -2.29 -0.52 5.60
N MET A 185 -3.54 -0.20 5.30
CA MET A 185 -4.27 -0.80 4.20
C MET A 185 -5.49 0.05 3.86
N GLY A 186 -6.09 -0.21 2.71
CA GLY A 186 -7.37 0.39 2.38
C GLY A 186 -7.53 0.88 0.96
N GLU A 187 -6.49 0.88 0.14
CA GLU A 187 -6.62 1.35 -1.25
C GLU A 187 -7.61 0.51 -2.07
N LEU A 188 -7.79 -0.76 -1.71
CA LEU A 188 -8.75 -1.67 -2.35
C LEU A 188 -10.10 -1.75 -1.66
N PHE A 189 -10.30 -1.08 -0.54
CA PHE A 189 -11.59 -1.05 0.13
C PHE A 189 -12.64 -0.29 -0.70
N ASN A 190 -13.79 -0.90 -0.86
CA ASN A 190 -14.88 -0.32 -1.64
C ASN A 190 -16.23 -0.35 -0.90
N ASN A 191 -16.27 -0.85 0.32
CA ASN A 191 -17.44 -0.75 1.21
C ASN A 191 -17.05 -0.77 2.69
N PRO A 192 -17.88 -0.18 3.58
CA PRO A 192 -17.57 -0.09 5.02
C PRO A 192 -17.35 -1.43 5.74
N ASN A 193 -17.96 -2.50 5.26
CA ASN A 193 -17.86 -3.82 5.91
C ASN A 193 -16.44 -4.40 5.84
N GLU A 194 -15.61 -3.91 4.92
CA GLU A 194 -14.24 -4.38 4.73
C GLU A 194 -13.30 -3.86 5.82
N TRP A 195 -13.56 -2.69 6.42
CA TRP A 195 -12.69 -2.10 7.45
C TRP A 195 -13.27 -2.03 8.86
N LEU A 196 -14.58 -2.26 9.05
CA LEU A 196 -15.20 -2.18 10.38
C LEU A 196 -14.63 -3.19 11.39
N ASN A 197 -13.96 -4.23 10.93
CA ASN A 197 -13.37 -5.28 11.77
C ASN A 197 -11.85 -5.10 11.99
N LEU A 198 -11.23 -4.08 11.41
CA LEU A 198 -9.83 -3.74 11.61
C LEU A 198 -9.66 -2.84 12.82
#